data_56e45a51df55785e18f434f1495a1a0a
#
_entry.id   56e45a51df55785e18f434f1495a1a0a
#
_cell.length_a   1.000
_cell.length_b   1.000
_cell.length_c   1.000
_cell.angle_alpha   90.00
_cell.angle_beta   90.00
_cell.angle_gamma   90.00
#
_symmetry.space_group_name_H-M   'P 1'
#
loop_
_entity.id
_entity.type
_entity.pdbx_description
1 polymer ?
#
loop_
_entity_poly.entity_id
_entity_poly.type
_entity_poly.pdbx_seq_one_letter_code
_entity_poly.pdbx_strand_id
1 'polypeptide(L)'
;MTEIKNMYIFEYLDENDFRKKERSVRKYNMLAYKRLTFTYYPKLRQGEFLGELVGEDTKLKTKNYELKLPTDALFTKVHGEIRLHYTVYLDKNIILLTNITPEEILDEGHRAELSTYKGVMISKKNPERDMFKVNLLNALNK
;
A
#
# COMPACT_ATOMS: atom_id res chain seq x y z
N MET A 1 33.15 -1.69 12.60
CA MET A 1 32.11 -0.83 12.56
C MET A 1 31.11 -1.17 11.54
N THR A 2 29.99 -1.04 11.91
CA THR A 2 28.95 -1.38 11.04
C THR A 2 28.75 -0.31 10.04
N GLU A 3 28.68 -0.65 8.81
CA GLU A 3 28.36 0.27 7.88
C GLU A 3 27.01 0.75 7.99
N ILE A 4 26.77 1.99 7.86
CA ILE A 4 25.46 2.53 7.84
C ILE A 4 24.92 2.30 6.48
N LYS A 5 23.96 1.42 6.40
CA LYS A 5 23.33 1.19 5.13
C LYS A 5 22.46 2.33 4.80
N ASN A 6 22.33 2.60 3.52
CA ASN A 6 21.43 3.62 3.08
C ASN A 6 20.01 3.19 3.41
N MET A 7 19.34 3.99 4.16
CA MET A 7 17.95 3.72 4.47
C MET A 7 17.08 4.17 3.33
N TYR A 8 16.03 3.42 3.10
CA TYR A 8 15.05 3.78 2.09
C TYR A 8 14.00 4.66 2.73
N ILE A 9 13.52 5.63 1.97
CA ILE A 9 12.51 6.57 2.44
C ILE A 9 11.20 6.22 1.77
N PHE A 10 10.12 6.23 2.52
CA PHE A 10 8.80 5.95 1.98
C PHE A 10 8.22 7.21 1.37
N GLU A 11 7.64 7.04 0.19
CA GLU A 11 6.84 8.06 -0.44
C GLU A 11 5.54 7.40 -0.87
N TYR A 12 4.52 8.15 -1.16
CA TYR A 12 3.20 7.62 -1.46
C TYR A 12 2.74 8.08 -2.82
N LEU A 13 2.11 7.19 -3.55
CA LEU A 13 1.50 7.55 -4.81
C LEU A 13 0.32 8.49 -4.54
N ASP A 14 -0.45 8.21 -3.53
CA ASP A 14 -1.54 9.06 -3.05
C ASP A 14 -1.64 8.81 -1.55
N GLU A 15 -1.06 9.70 -0.79
CA GLU A 15 -0.93 9.47 0.65
C GLU A 15 -2.28 9.37 1.34
N ASN A 16 -3.23 10.22 1.00
CA ASN A 16 -4.52 10.19 1.65
C ASN A 16 -5.25 8.89 1.40
N ASP A 17 -5.22 8.40 0.17
CA ASP A 17 -5.86 7.15 -0.17
C ASP A 17 -5.16 5.98 0.53
N PHE A 18 -3.84 5.98 0.53
CA PHE A 18 -3.07 4.92 1.15
C PHE A 18 -3.32 4.88 2.66
N ARG A 19 -3.32 6.04 3.30
CA ARG A 19 -3.56 6.11 4.74
C ARG A 19 -4.96 5.65 5.11
N LYS A 20 -5.95 5.92 4.26
CA LYS A 20 -7.29 5.42 4.50
C LYS A 20 -7.30 3.90 4.47
N LYS A 21 -6.58 3.32 3.53
CA LYS A 21 -6.51 1.86 3.44
C LYS A 21 -5.75 1.25 4.61
N GLU A 22 -4.70 1.90 5.05
CA GLU A 22 -3.99 1.45 6.27
C GLU A 22 -4.93 1.45 7.47
N ARG A 23 -5.72 2.49 7.63
CA ARG A 23 -6.67 2.57 8.74
C ARG A 23 -7.72 1.48 8.63
N SER A 24 -8.15 1.15 7.41
CA SER A 24 -9.10 0.07 7.22
C SER A 24 -8.48 -1.27 7.57
N VAL A 25 -7.23 -1.49 7.23
CA VAL A 25 -6.53 -2.70 7.62
C VAL A 25 -6.51 -2.79 9.16
N ARG A 26 -6.18 -1.70 9.80
CA ARG A 26 -6.15 -1.68 11.27
C ARG A 26 -7.52 -2.01 11.86
N LYS A 27 -8.55 -1.47 11.26
CA LYS A 27 -9.90 -1.66 11.76
C LYS A 27 -10.39 -3.10 11.58
N TYR A 28 -10.13 -3.67 10.44
CA TYR A 28 -10.67 -4.98 10.11
C TYR A 28 -9.72 -6.14 10.32
N ASN A 29 -8.43 -5.89 10.39
CA ASN A 29 -7.47 -6.96 10.60
C ASN A 29 -6.23 -6.46 11.33
N MET A 30 -6.31 -6.44 12.64
CA MET A 30 -5.23 -5.93 13.47
C MET A 30 -3.94 -6.73 13.32
N LEU A 31 -4.05 -8.04 13.06
CA LEU A 31 -2.87 -8.86 12.85
C LEU A 31 -2.07 -8.36 11.65
N ALA A 32 -2.76 -8.13 10.53
CA ALA A 32 -2.12 -7.63 9.33
C ALA A 32 -1.51 -6.26 9.58
N TYR A 33 -2.23 -5.40 10.27
CA TYR A 33 -1.77 -4.04 10.53
C TYR A 33 -0.51 -4.04 11.40
N LYS A 34 -0.50 -4.85 12.44
CA LYS A 34 0.67 -4.92 13.32
C LYS A 34 1.88 -5.46 12.59
N ARG A 35 1.69 -6.50 11.77
CA ARG A 35 2.80 -7.06 11.03
C ARG A 35 3.35 -6.05 10.03
N LEU A 36 2.44 -5.32 9.38
CA LEU A 36 2.84 -4.30 8.42
C LEU A 36 3.68 -3.22 9.09
N THR A 37 3.20 -2.67 10.18
CA THR A 37 3.83 -1.51 10.77
C THR A 37 5.03 -1.84 11.64
N PHE A 38 5.00 -2.95 12.36
CA PHE A 38 6.08 -3.27 13.29
C PHE A 38 7.15 -4.18 12.71
N THR A 39 6.86 -4.88 11.64
CA THR A 39 7.81 -5.82 11.06
C THR A 39 8.19 -5.45 9.63
N TYR A 40 7.20 -5.26 8.76
CA TYR A 40 7.51 -5.11 7.35
C TYR A 40 8.05 -3.73 7.00
N TYR A 41 7.45 -2.66 7.49
CA TYR A 41 7.97 -1.33 7.20
C TYR A 41 9.42 -1.15 7.65
N PRO A 42 9.80 -1.56 8.86
CA PRO A 42 11.20 -1.43 9.24
C PRO A 42 12.16 -2.22 8.35
N LYS A 43 11.75 -3.41 7.92
CA LYS A 43 12.59 -4.22 7.04
C LYS A 43 12.74 -3.57 5.67
N LEU A 44 11.66 -3.05 5.12
CA LEU A 44 11.72 -2.37 3.84
C LEU A 44 12.65 -1.16 3.90
N ARG A 45 12.60 -0.40 4.97
CA ARG A 45 13.48 0.75 5.12
C ARG A 45 14.94 0.36 5.14
N GLN A 46 15.24 -0.83 5.59
CA GLN A 46 16.61 -1.32 5.63
C GLN A 46 17.03 -1.96 4.32
N GLY A 47 16.19 -1.94 3.32
CA GLY A 47 16.54 -2.51 2.02
C GLY A 47 16.21 -3.98 1.86
N GLU A 48 15.44 -4.53 2.78
CA GLU A 48 15.03 -5.92 2.68
C GLU A 48 13.68 -5.92 1.97
N PHE A 49 13.69 -6.16 0.66
CA PHE A 49 12.48 -6.04 -0.14
C PHE A 49 11.68 -7.33 -0.08
N LEU A 50 10.68 -7.32 0.77
CA LEU A 50 9.86 -8.49 1.05
C LEU A 50 8.79 -8.67 -0.01
N GLY A 51 8.33 -9.90 -0.17
CA GLY A 51 7.26 -10.21 -1.08
C GLY A 51 7.74 -10.72 -2.42
N GLU A 52 6.85 -10.71 -3.37
CA GLU A 52 7.12 -11.24 -4.69
C GLU A 52 7.40 -10.12 -5.68
N LEU A 53 8.48 -10.27 -6.45
CA LEU A 53 8.80 -9.31 -7.50
C LEU A 53 7.83 -9.56 -8.66
N VAL A 54 7.02 -8.59 -8.98
CA VAL A 54 6.02 -8.74 -10.03
C VAL A 54 6.30 -7.91 -11.27
N GLY A 55 7.34 -7.11 -11.25
CA GLY A 55 7.73 -6.36 -12.42
C GLY A 55 8.98 -5.56 -12.17
N GLU A 56 9.69 -5.22 -13.23
CA GLU A 56 10.84 -4.36 -13.07
C GLU A 56 11.12 -3.60 -14.36
N ASP A 57 11.76 -2.43 -14.22
CA ASP A 57 12.14 -1.65 -15.35
C ASP A 57 13.63 -1.34 -15.19
N THR A 58 14.43 -1.93 -16.03
CA THR A 58 15.89 -1.80 -15.92
C THR A 58 16.36 -0.39 -16.27
N LYS A 59 15.63 0.32 -17.13
CA LYS A 59 16.03 1.67 -17.49
C LYS A 59 15.78 2.63 -16.36
N LEU A 60 14.66 2.48 -15.69
CA LEU A 60 14.31 3.34 -14.58
C LEU A 60 14.89 2.83 -13.28
N LYS A 61 15.43 1.64 -13.29
CA LYS A 61 15.97 0.97 -12.09
C LYS A 61 14.92 0.86 -11.00
N THR A 62 13.74 0.39 -11.39
CA THR A 62 12.63 0.19 -10.45
C THR A 62 12.25 -1.27 -10.40
N LYS A 63 11.75 -1.68 -9.25
CA LYS A 63 11.23 -3.02 -9.05
C LYS A 63 9.90 -2.92 -8.33
N ASN A 64 8.91 -3.63 -8.83
CA ASN A 64 7.57 -3.63 -8.24
C ASN A 64 7.35 -4.91 -7.46
N TYR A 65 6.86 -4.79 -6.25
CA TYR A 65 6.65 -5.94 -5.37
C TYR A 65 5.22 -5.98 -4.84
N GLU A 66 4.78 -7.20 -4.57
CA GLU A 66 3.53 -7.43 -3.85
C GLU A 66 3.85 -8.25 -2.62
N LEU A 67 3.43 -7.80 -1.47
CA LEU A 67 3.69 -8.48 -0.22
C LEU A 67 2.38 -8.86 0.44
N LYS A 68 2.16 -10.17 0.67
CA LYS A 68 0.99 -10.62 1.35
C LYS A 68 1.09 -10.30 2.81
N LEU A 69 0.03 -9.78 3.38
CA LEU A 69 -0.02 -9.53 4.81
C LEU A 69 -0.74 -10.70 5.49
N PRO A 70 -0.31 -11.11 6.65
CA PRO A 70 -1.00 -12.19 7.36
C PRO A 70 -2.37 -11.72 7.82
N THR A 71 -3.38 -12.55 7.61
CA THR A 71 -4.73 -12.25 8.04
C THR A 71 -5.26 -13.46 8.77
N ASP A 72 -6.30 -13.29 9.57
CA ASP A 72 -6.91 -14.46 10.19
C ASP A 72 -7.64 -15.29 9.13
N ALA A 73 -7.86 -16.55 9.45
CA ALA A 73 -8.39 -17.49 8.48
C ALA A 73 -9.78 -17.10 7.98
N LEU A 74 -10.60 -16.57 8.87
CA LEU A 74 -11.95 -16.20 8.49
C LEU A 74 -11.92 -15.03 7.49
N PHE A 75 -11.10 -14.02 7.76
CA PHE A 75 -11.00 -12.88 6.87
C PHE A 75 -10.53 -13.35 5.49
N THR A 76 -9.51 -14.19 5.44
CA THR A 76 -8.97 -14.67 4.18
C THR A 76 -10.02 -15.47 3.40
N LYS A 77 -10.80 -16.27 4.09
CA LYS A 77 -11.80 -17.08 3.45
C LYS A 77 -12.89 -16.23 2.82
N VAL A 78 -13.30 -15.19 3.50
CA VAL A 78 -14.40 -14.35 3.02
C VAL A 78 -13.96 -13.31 2.04
N HIS A 79 -12.82 -12.68 2.29
CA HIS A 79 -12.41 -11.50 1.54
C HIS A 79 -11.12 -11.67 0.74
N GLY A 80 -10.42 -12.75 0.93
CA GLY A 80 -9.14 -12.96 0.23
C GLY A 80 -7.98 -12.36 1.00
N GLU A 81 -6.87 -12.23 0.31
CA GLU A 81 -5.62 -11.81 0.94
C GLU A 81 -5.44 -10.32 0.85
N ILE A 82 -4.87 -9.74 1.91
CA ILE A 82 -4.51 -8.34 1.88
C ILE A 82 -3.08 -8.28 1.38
N ARG A 83 -2.81 -7.42 0.42
CA ARG A 83 -1.47 -7.28 -0.15
C ARG A 83 -1.04 -5.82 -0.18
N LEU A 84 0.22 -5.60 0.17
CA LEU A 84 0.85 -4.31 0.04
C LEU A 84 1.54 -4.28 -1.32
N HIS A 85 1.34 -3.21 -2.06
CA HIS A 85 2.00 -3.02 -3.34
C HIS A 85 2.97 -1.85 -3.21
N TYR A 86 4.20 -2.05 -3.64
CA TYR A 86 5.18 -0.97 -3.57
C TYR A 86 6.19 -1.08 -4.71
N THR A 87 6.81 0.04 -5.04
CA THR A 87 7.83 0.12 -6.07
C THR A 87 9.10 0.65 -5.44
N VAL A 88 10.22 -0.01 -5.72
CA VAL A 88 11.51 0.41 -5.21
C VAL A 88 12.25 1.15 -6.30
N TYR A 89 12.72 2.36 -5.99
CA TYR A 89 13.56 3.14 -6.90
C TYR A 89 14.99 2.98 -6.39
N LEU A 90 15.70 2.08 -7.03
CA LEU A 90 17.03 1.68 -6.54
C LEU A 90 18.04 2.82 -6.54
N ASP A 91 17.97 3.70 -7.54
CA ASP A 91 18.89 4.81 -7.63
C ASP A 91 18.60 5.91 -6.63
N LYS A 92 17.42 5.98 -6.10
CA LYS A 92 17.01 7.09 -5.26
C LYS A 92 16.78 6.72 -3.83
N ASN A 93 16.92 5.46 -3.50
CA ASN A 93 16.64 4.92 -2.16
C ASN A 93 15.24 5.30 -1.69
N ILE A 94 14.28 5.18 -2.60
CA ILE A 94 12.89 5.48 -2.31
C ILE A 94 12.04 4.23 -2.50
N ILE A 95 11.13 4.01 -1.59
CA ILE A 95 10.09 3.01 -1.73
C ILE A 95 8.78 3.76 -1.88
N LEU A 96 8.17 3.63 -3.03
CA LEU A 96 6.88 4.26 -3.29
C LEU A 96 5.79 3.29 -2.88
N LEU A 97 5.03 3.64 -1.86
CA LEU A 97 3.91 2.82 -1.42
C LEU A 97 2.73 3.15 -2.32
N THR A 98 2.33 2.19 -3.13
CA THR A 98 1.36 2.47 -4.18
C THR A 98 -0.06 2.10 -3.78
N ASN A 99 -0.25 0.99 -3.12
CA ASN A 99 -1.62 0.56 -2.82
C ASN A 99 -1.65 -0.56 -1.79
N ILE A 100 -2.81 -0.78 -1.21
CA ILE A 100 -3.10 -1.96 -0.42
C ILE A 100 -4.39 -2.53 -1.00
N THR A 101 -4.40 -3.81 -1.32
CA THR A 101 -5.57 -4.45 -1.91
C THR A 101 -6.08 -5.56 -0.99
N PRO A 102 -7.30 -5.97 -1.14
CA PRO A 102 -8.27 -5.61 -2.17
C PRO A 102 -8.92 -4.26 -1.92
N GLU A 103 -8.95 -3.43 -2.94
CA GLU A 103 -9.45 -2.08 -2.80
C GLU A 103 -10.90 -2.01 -2.36
N GLU A 104 -11.72 -2.89 -2.92
CA GLU A 104 -13.14 -2.85 -2.63
C GLU A 104 -13.46 -2.99 -1.16
N ILE A 105 -12.80 -3.91 -0.48
CA ILE A 105 -13.09 -4.14 0.91
C ILE A 105 -12.62 -2.99 1.76
N LEU A 106 -11.46 -2.45 1.44
CA LEU A 106 -10.90 -1.37 2.24
C LEU A 106 -11.66 -0.07 2.02
N ASP A 107 -12.12 0.16 0.81
CA ASP A 107 -12.97 1.31 0.52
C ASP A 107 -14.33 1.15 1.18
N GLU A 108 -14.86 -0.06 1.18
CA GLU A 108 -16.13 -0.33 1.77
C GLU A 108 -16.16 -0.05 3.26
N GLY A 109 -15.10 -0.36 3.95
CA GLY A 109 -14.99 -0.06 5.36
C GLY A 109 -15.15 1.42 5.62
N HIS A 110 -14.51 2.24 4.81
CA HIS A 110 -14.62 3.68 4.93
C HIS A 110 -16.02 4.14 4.57
N ARG A 111 -16.59 3.57 3.53
CA ARG A 111 -17.90 3.91 3.07
C ARG A 111 -18.98 3.55 4.08
N ALA A 112 -18.82 2.42 4.74
CA ALA A 112 -19.77 1.98 5.74
C ALA A 112 -19.84 2.97 6.91
N GLU A 113 -18.72 3.52 7.29
CA GLU A 113 -18.72 4.53 8.31
C GLU A 113 -19.49 5.75 7.87
N LEU A 114 -19.30 6.18 6.66
CA LEU A 114 -20.00 7.35 6.15
C LEU A 114 -21.48 7.10 6.02
N SER A 115 -21.85 5.91 5.62
CA SER A 115 -23.27 5.64 5.39
C SER A 115 -24.08 5.61 6.67
N THR A 116 -23.43 5.46 7.80
CA THR A 116 -24.19 5.55 9.03
C THR A 116 -24.67 6.97 9.27
N TYR A 117 -24.13 7.92 8.52
CA TYR A 117 -24.58 9.26 8.67
C TYR A 117 -25.56 9.57 7.60
N LYS A 118 -26.54 8.90 7.51
CA LYS A 118 -27.57 9.32 6.68
C LYS A 118 -27.68 8.78 5.43
N GLY A 119 -27.18 7.74 5.04
CA GLY A 119 -27.32 7.17 3.79
C GLY A 119 -26.78 8.04 2.69
N VAL A 120 -25.85 8.78 2.98
CA VAL A 120 -25.31 9.60 1.96
C VAL A 120 -24.57 8.76 0.98
N MET A 121 -24.70 9.07 -0.24
CA MET A 121 -24.16 8.31 -1.22
C MET A 121 -22.86 8.59 -1.55
N ILE A 122 -21.96 8.01 -1.13
CA ILE A 122 -20.72 8.24 -1.50
C ILE A 122 -20.05 7.16 -2.02
N SER A 123 -20.63 6.29 -2.50
CA SER A 123 -19.98 5.11 -2.91
C SER A 123 -19.13 5.23 -4.11
N LYS A 124 -19.15 6.32 -4.82
CA LYS A 124 -18.38 6.34 -6.00
C LYS A 124 -17.00 6.70 -5.76
N LYS A 125 -16.07 6.12 -6.45
CA LYS A 125 -14.72 6.54 -6.40
C LYS A 125 -14.65 7.92 -6.96
N ASN A 126 -13.69 8.69 -6.52
CA ASN A 126 -13.48 10.01 -7.02
C ASN A 126 -12.68 9.93 -8.30
N PRO A 127 -13.26 10.25 -9.45
CA PRO A 127 -12.53 10.16 -10.71
C PRO A 127 -11.31 11.07 -10.76
N GLU A 128 -11.38 12.21 -10.12
CA GLU A 128 -10.25 13.12 -10.07
C GLU A 128 -9.09 12.54 -9.32
N ARG A 129 -9.37 11.82 -8.26
CA ARG A 129 -8.33 11.16 -7.49
C ARG A 129 -7.66 10.06 -8.31
N ASP A 130 -8.44 9.31 -9.08
CA ASP A 130 -7.88 8.26 -9.91
C ASP A 130 -7.00 8.86 -11.01
N MET A 131 -7.41 9.98 -11.59
CA MET A 131 -6.60 10.65 -12.57
C MET A 131 -5.33 11.20 -11.96
N PHE A 132 -5.40 11.68 -10.74
CA PHE A 132 -4.23 12.15 -10.04
C PHE A 132 -3.22 11.04 -9.83
N LYS A 133 -3.67 9.86 -9.48
CA LYS A 133 -2.78 8.71 -9.31
C LYS A 133 -2.07 8.38 -10.62
N VAL A 134 -2.80 8.35 -11.71
CA VAL A 134 -2.22 8.03 -13.00
C VAL A 134 -1.19 9.07 -13.40
N ASN A 135 -1.51 10.33 -13.20
CA ASN A 135 -0.60 11.40 -13.56
C ASN A 135 0.67 11.38 -12.70
N LEU A 136 0.52 11.10 -11.43
CA LEU A 136 1.65 11.02 -10.53
C LEU A 136 2.55 9.84 -10.91
N LEU A 137 1.95 8.71 -11.21
CA LEU A 137 2.72 7.55 -11.60
C LEU A 137 3.49 7.82 -12.88
N ASN A 138 2.86 8.45 -13.86
CA ASN A 138 3.52 8.79 -15.10
C ASN A 138 4.69 9.75 -14.85
N ALA A 139 4.49 10.72 -13.98
CA ALA A 139 5.55 11.67 -13.66
C ALA A 139 6.73 11.00 -12.97
N LEU A 140 6.46 10.04 -12.11
CA LEU A 140 7.52 9.35 -11.40
C LEU A 140 8.27 8.38 -12.30
N ASN A 141 7.63 7.89 -13.34
CA ASN A 141 8.25 6.95 -14.24
C ASN A 141 8.93 7.57 -15.46
N LYS A 142 9.00 8.85 -15.53
CA LYS A 142 9.67 9.53 -16.64
C LYS A 142 11.16 9.78 -16.40
#